data_c1eb5297372cc7038a7e124706a49cc1
#
_entry.id   c1eb5297372cc7038a7e124706a49cc1
#
_cell.length_a   1.000
_cell.length_b   1.000
_cell.length_c   1.000
_cell.angle_alpha   90.00
_cell.angle_beta   90.00
_cell.angle_gamma   90.00
#
_symmetry.space_group_name_H-M   'P 1'
#
loop_
_entity.id
_entity.type
_entity.pdbx_description
1 polymer ?
#
loop_
_entity_poly.entity_id
_entity_poly.type
_entity_poly.pdbx_seq_one_letter_code
_entity_poly.pdbx_strand_id
1 'polypeptide(L)'
;MSISFLHVGIDDTDSPDGMCTTFLGSQILNQLEENNIKVAGYPRLIRLNPFARYKTRGNGAVSFKIPLSEDIELAKEIILENVRELSMFDCDNTNPGVVFYKGEITEEMVDYGFKAIYDIITIGEAEAFADKIGAEIHKFKKGRGIIGSIAAIALPLEDCTYELLTYRDKSNYGTKRLIDYDSVYKMDKETFPETFENIDYNEDYIAIEPKTPCPVLYGIRSNTVEGLKKAFEIVAVNEEIVDYQIYKTNQHTDMHIQKADSISEMNKFGCYEVVGTVESESKIITGGHMFFFIGDESGSIECGAYEPTKGFRKHIVQLKKGDVLKLFGGVSENNTFNIEKFQVLKLNDVEYKNPICKCGKRMTSAGKDKGFKCKKCGNKIKNGEKIEVKIHRALTEGSFYETPVSARRHLSKPICRMS
;
A
#
# COMPACT_ATOMS: atom_id res chain seq x y z
N MET A 1 19.60 17.56 29.75
CA MET A 1 20.47 17.36 28.58
C MET A 1 19.65 16.63 27.53
N SER A 2 19.53 17.15 26.32
CA SER A 2 18.88 16.39 25.22
C SER A 2 19.74 15.19 24.90
N ILE A 3 19.14 14.01 24.83
CA ILE A 3 19.85 12.79 24.42
C ILE A 3 20.09 12.90 22.91
N SER A 4 21.36 12.86 22.51
CA SER A 4 21.73 12.83 21.10
C SER A 4 21.86 11.37 20.63
N PHE A 5 21.50 11.11 19.37
CA PHE A 5 21.41 9.77 18.81
C PHE A 5 22.28 9.59 17.55
N LEU A 6 22.77 8.38 17.35
CA LEU A 6 23.11 7.87 16.04
C LEU A 6 21.83 7.31 15.41
N HIS A 7 21.41 7.87 14.30
CA HIS A 7 20.35 7.31 13.47
C HIS A 7 20.95 6.32 12.49
N VAL A 8 20.35 5.16 12.37
CA VAL A 8 20.77 4.08 11.49
C VAL A 8 19.64 3.78 10.50
N GLY A 9 19.99 3.70 9.22
CA GLY A 9 19.08 3.27 8.16
C GLY A 9 19.70 2.11 7.36
N ILE A 10 18.87 1.13 6.98
CA ILE A 10 19.30 -0.07 6.23
C ILE A 10 18.21 -0.40 5.21
N ASP A 11 18.61 -0.64 3.96
CA ASP A 11 17.67 -1.04 2.91
C ASP A 11 18.33 -1.90 1.84
N ASP A 12 17.50 -2.56 1.01
CA ASP A 12 17.83 -3.32 -0.19
C ASP A 12 18.76 -4.54 0.09
N THR A 13 18.47 -5.27 1.16
CA THR A 13 19.27 -6.44 1.61
C THR A 13 18.69 -7.78 1.19
N ASP A 14 17.43 -7.83 0.79
CA ASP A 14 16.69 -9.05 0.44
C ASP A 14 16.63 -9.32 -1.08
N SER A 15 16.07 -10.47 -1.43
CA SER A 15 15.83 -10.85 -2.83
C SER A 15 14.42 -11.45 -3.00
N PRO A 16 13.93 -11.64 -4.24
CA PRO A 16 12.70 -12.39 -4.50
C PRO A 16 12.76 -13.84 -3.97
N ASP A 17 13.95 -14.43 -3.95
CA ASP A 17 14.18 -15.85 -3.61
C ASP A 17 14.37 -16.10 -2.11
N GLY A 18 14.51 -15.05 -1.32
CA GLY A 18 14.65 -15.20 0.12
C GLY A 18 15.09 -13.94 0.86
N MET A 19 15.33 -14.11 2.14
CA MET A 19 15.71 -13.09 3.10
C MET A 19 14.66 -12.00 3.30
N CYS A 20 14.90 -11.09 4.23
CA CYS A 20 14.04 -9.94 4.52
C CYS A 20 14.84 -8.89 5.28
N THR A 21 14.78 -7.63 4.87
CA THR A 21 15.46 -6.52 5.55
C THR A 21 14.99 -6.39 7.01
N THR A 22 13.74 -6.75 7.31
CA THR A 22 13.23 -6.75 8.70
C THR A 22 13.84 -7.87 9.55
N PHE A 23 14.10 -9.05 8.98
CA PHE A 23 14.81 -10.12 9.70
C PHE A 23 16.26 -9.74 9.97
N LEU A 24 16.95 -9.19 8.97
CA LEU A 24 18.31 -8.68 9.16
C LEU A 24 18.32 -7.60 10.25
N GLY A 25 17.35 -6.68 10.25
CA GLY A 25 17.18 -5.68 11.30
C GLY A 25 16.97 -6.30 12.69
N SER A 26 16.18 -7.37 12.81
CA SER A 26 15.96 -8.10 14.06
C SER A 26 17.27 -8.73 14.57
N GLN A 27 18.04 -9.39 13.69
CA GLN A 27 19.32 -9.98 14.08
C GLN A 27 20.34 -8.93 14.55
N ILE A 28 20.40 -7.77 13.90
CA ILE A 28 21.22 -6.65 14.35
C ILE A 28 20.81 -6.20 15.76
N LEU A 29 19.51 -6.00 15.97
CA LEU A 29 18.99 -5.54 17.27
C LEU A 29 19.31 -6.52 18.40
N ASN A 30 19.18 -7.83 18.15
CA ASN A 30 19.56 -8.88 19.11
C ASN A 30 21.06 -8.83 19.43
N GLN A 31 21.93 -8.74 18.42
CA GLN A 31 23.37 -8.65 18.66
C GLN A 31 23.78 -7.36 19.36
N LEU A 32 23.12 -6.23 19.10
CA LEU A 32 23.34 -5.00 19.87
C LEU A 32 22.98 -5.20 21.34
N GLU A 33 21.83 -5.83 21.63
CA GLU A 33 21.41 -6.13 22.99
C GLU A 33 22.36 -7.09 23.71
N GLU A 34 22.81 -8.15 23.06
CA GLU A 34 23.81 -9.10 23.56
C GLU A 34 25.13 -8.42 23.92
N ASN A 35 25.50 -7.35 23.20
CA ASN A 35 26.67 -6.53 23.47
C ASN A 35 26.37 -5.32 24.40
N ASN A 36 25.20 -5.32 25.06
CA ASN A 36 24.74 -4.28 25.99
C ASN A 36 24.61 -2.89 25.35
N ILE A 37 24.41 -2.79 24.04
CA ILE A 37 24.16 -1.55 23.32
C ILE A 37 22.65 -1.32 23.22
N LYS A 38 22.15 -0.27 23.83
CA LYS A 38 20.71 0.04 23.87
C LYS A 38 20.25 0.72 22.60
N VAL A 39 19.08 0.32 22.13
CA VAL A 39 18.35 1.00 21.04
C VAL A 39 17.18 1.77 21.62
N ALA A 40 16.93 2.98 21.11
CA ALA A 40 15.90 3.87 21.63
C ALA A 40 14.56 3.66 20.93
N GLY A 41 13.56 3.23 21.68
CA GLY A 41 12.19 3.01 21.20
C GLY A 41 12.06 1.79 20.27
N TYR A 42 11.00 1.74 19.48
CA TYR A 42 10.79 0.69 18.50
C TYR A 42 11.57 0.98 17.22
N PRO A 43 12.20 -0.04 16.58
CA PRO A 43 12.71 0.10 15.23
C PRO A 43 11.57 0.46 14.29
N ARG A 44 11.92 1.08 13.17
CA ARG A 44 10.97 1.60 12.20
C ARG A 44 11.04 0.77 10.92
N LEU A 45 9.90 0.46 10.35
CA LEU A 45 9.75 -0.14 9.02
C LEU A 45 9.05 0.87 8.12
N ILE A 46 9.78 1.47 7.21
CA ILE A 46 9.28 2.52 6.33
C ILE A 46 9.05 1.97 4.93
N ARG A 47 7.80 2.02 4.49
CA ARG A 47 7.44 1.70 3.11
C ARG A 47 7.66 2.92 2.22
N LEU A 48 8.23 2.67 1.04
CA LEU A 48 8.63 3.69 0.07
C LEU A 48 7.74 3.64 -1.18
N ASN A 49 8.09 4.41 -2.22
CA ASN A 49 7.30 4.51 -3.45
C ASN A 49 6.91 3.14 -4.01
N PRO A 50 5.59 2.87 -4.18
CA PRO A 50 5.11 1.57 -4.65
C PRO A 50 5.43 1.29 -6.13
N PHE A 51 5.86 2.28 -6.91
CA PHE A 51 6.23 2.16 -8.32
C PHE A 51 7.73 2.02 -8.55
N ALA A 52 8.57 2.00 -7.52
CA ALA A 52 10.01 1.80 -7.67
C ALA A 52 10.30 0.51 -8.44
N ARG A 53 11.02 0.63 -9.58
CA ARG A 53 11.19 -0.46 -10.55
C ARG A 53 11.98 -1.66 -10.00
N TYR A 54 12.97 -1.39 -9.17
CA TYR A 54 13.89 -2.40 -8.67
C TYR A 54 13.59 -2.87 -7.24
N LYS A 55 12.43 -2.51 -6.70
CA LYS A 55 12.04 -2.99 -5.38
C LYS A 55 11.88 -4.51 -5.36
N THR A 56 12.27 -5.12 -4.28
CA THR A 56 11.79 -6.44 -3.90
C THR A 56 10.50 -6.31 -3.12
N ARG A 57 9.57 -7.21 -3.28
CA ARG A 57 8.31 -7.26 -2.51
C ARG A 57 7.70 -5.88 -2.16
N GLY A 58 7.65 -5.51 -0.87
CA GLY A 58 6.91 -4.37 -0.37
C GLY A 58 7.66 -3.04 -0.31
N ASN A 59 8.89 -2.95 -0.85
CA ASN A 59 9.75 -1.75 -0.84
C ASN A 59 9.82 -1.09 0.54
N GLY A 60 10.54 -1.71 1.48
CA GLY A 60 10.59 -1.26 2.86
C GLY A 60 11.99 -1.22 3.44
N ALA A 61 12.37 -0.06 3.97
CA ALA A 61 13.62 0.18 4.69
C ALA A 61 13.42 0.11 6.20
N VAL A 62 14.47 -0.28 6.93
CA VAL A 62 14.49 -0.34 8.39
C VAL A 62 15.35 0.80 8.94
N SER A 63 14.90 1.42 10.03
CA SER A 63 15.73 2.37 10.77
C SER A 63 15.53 2.25 12.28
N PHE A 64 16.55 2.64 13.06
CA PHE A 64 16.52 2.70 14.52
C PHE A 64 17.51 3.74 15.05
N LYS A 65 17.49 3.99 16.36
CA LYS A 65 18.33 5.02 17.01
C LYS A 65 19.13 4.41 18.14
N ILE A 66 20.42 4.75 18.20
CA ILE A 66 21.33 4.36 19.27
C ILE A 66 21.75 5.64 20.02
N PRO A 67 21.58 5.74 21.36
CA PRO A 67 22.10 6.87 22.13
C PRO A 67 23.61 7.04 21.91
N LEU A 68 24.10 8.26 21.74
CA LEU A 68 25.54 8.53 21.56
C LEU A 68 26.38 8.24 22.84
N SER A 69 25.74 7.85 23.93
CA SER A 69 26.41 7.35 25.15
C SER A 69 26.83 5.89 25.05
N GLU A 70 26.34 5.15 24.06
CA GLU A 70 26.70 3.75 23.81
C GLU A 70 28.02 3.63 23.02
N ASP A 71 28.54 2.42 22.90
CA ASP A 71 29.72 2.15 22.07
C ASP A 71 29.34 2.19 20.57
N ILE A 72 29.47 3.37 19.98
CA ILE A 72 29.05 3.64 18.61
C ILE A 72 29.91 2.92 17.57
N GLU A 73 31.22 2.74 17.83
CA GLU A 73 32.10 2.08 16.87
C GLU A 73 31.81 0.57 16.84
N LEU A 74 31.61 -0.04 18.01
CA LEU A 74 31.18 -1.44 18.08
C LEU A 74 29.78 -1.64 17.45
N ALA A 75 28.87 -0.71 17.69
CA ALA A 75 27.53 -0.75 17.07
C ALA A 75 27.62 -0.74 15.54
N LYS A 76 28.43 0.15 14.96
CA LYS A 76 28.64 0.20 13.50
C LYS A 76 29.26 -1.09 12.96
N GLU A 77 30.26 -1.65 13.67
CA GLU A 77 30.90 -2.91 13.28
C GLU A 77 29.86 -4.04 13.22
N ILE A 78 29.06 -4.25 14.27
CA ILE A 78 27.99 -5.24 14.32
C ILE A 78 27.02 -5.05 13.15
N ILE A 79 26.55 -3.82 12.90
CA ILE A 79 25.59 -3.52 11.83
C ILE A 79 26.17 -3.87 10.46
N LEU A 80 27.40 -3.43 10.17
CA LEU A 80 28.03 -3.65 8.88
C LEU A 80 28.39 -5.12 8.64
N GLU A 81 28.75 -5.86 9.67
CA GLU A 81 29.04 -7.30 9.60
C GLU A 81 27.75 -8.08 9.28
N ASN A 82 26.65 -7.83 9.99
CA ASN A 82 25.37 -8.46 9.68
C ASN A 82 24.89 -8.16 8.26
N VAL A 83 25.06 -6.94 7.76
CA VAL A 83 24.72 -6.60 6.38
C VAL A 83 25.57 -7.37 5.39
N ARG A 84 26.88 -7.58 5.66
CA ARG A 84 27.75 -8.40 4.81
C ARG A 84 27.36 -9.88 4.81
N GLU A 85 27.00 -10.42 5.97
CA GLU A 85 26.73 -11.84 6.12
C GLU A 85 25.33 -12.25 5.66
N LEU A 86 24.32 -11.40 5.91
CA LEU A 86 22.93 -11.76 5.73
C LEU A 86 22.28 -11.21 4.45
N SER A 87 22.96 -10.28 3.73
CA SER A 87 22.37 -9.77 2.47
C SER A 87 22.51 -10.76 1.32
N MET A 88 21.52 -10.76 0.43
CA MET A 88 21.43 -11.68 -0.72
C MET A 88 22.26 -11.19 -1.91
N PHE A 89 23.60 -11.15 -1.77
CA PHE A 89 24.51 -10.59 -2.77
C PHE A 89 24.50 -11.31 -4.13
N ASP A 90 24.09 -12.58 -4.17
CA ASP A 90 23.96 -13.36 -5.41
C ASP A 90 22.84 -12.85 -6.31
N CYS A 91 21.89 -12.07 -5.77
CA CYS A 91 20.85 -11.42 -6.55
C CYS A 91 21.35 -10.08 -7.11
N ASP A 92 21.34 -9.92 -8.44
CA ASP A 92 21.80 -8.69 -9.11
C ASP A 92 21.05 -7.44 -8.66
N ASN A 93 19.77 -7.60 -8.31
CA ASN A 93 18.90 -6.51 -7.86
C ASN A 93 19.07 -6.15 -6.38
N THR A 94 19.80 -6.93 -5.60
CA THR A 94 20.13 -6.63 -4.19
C THR A 94 21.37 -5.75 -4.13
N ASN A 95 21.22 -4.52 -3.66
CA ASN A 95 22.28 -3.51 -3.62
C ASN A 95 22.23 -2.74 -2.28
N PRO A 96 22.60 -3.39 -1.16
CA PRO A 96 22.43 -2.84 0.17
C PRO A 96 23.07 -1.47 0.37
N GLY A 97 22.41 -0.65 1.17
CA GLY A 97 22.92 0.60 1.65
C GLY A 97 22.69 0.75 3.14
N VAL A 98 23.71 1.21 3.86
CA VAL A 98 23.61 1.56 5.27
C VAL A 98 23.97 3.02 5.42
N VAL A 99 23.18 3.74 6.22
CA VAL A 99 23.39 5.17 6.49
C VAL A 99 23.46 5.37 8.00
N PHE A 100 24.51 6.08 8.43
CA PHE A 100 24.67 6.56 9.80
C PHE A 100 24.59 8.07 9.81
N TYR A 101 23.73 8.62 10.67
CA TYR A 101 23.56 10.06 10.80
C TYR A 101 23.58 10.48 12.27
N LYS A 102 24.45 11.46 12.59
CA LYS A 102 24.54 12.05 13.93
C LYS A 102 24.00 13.47 13.87
N GLY A 103 22.80 13.71 14.36
CA GLY A 103 22.21 15.03 14.36
C GLY A 103 20.69 15.00 14.54
N GLU A 104 20.10 16.18 14.52
CA GLU A 104 18.66 16.36 14.53
C GLU A 104 18.11 16.19 13.11
N ILE A 105 16.91 15.61 12.98
CA ILE A 105 16.23 15.49 11.69
C ILE A 105 15.76 16.88 11.28
N THR A 106 16.30 17.39 10.17
CA THR A 106 15.94 18.69 9.63
C THR A 106 14.71 18.61 8.73
N GLU A 107 14.06 19.75 8.47
CA GLU A 107 12.93 19.85 7.53
C GLU A 107 13.33 19.36 6.14
N GLU A 108 14.52 19.68 5.67
CA GLU A 108 15.03 19.23 4.38
C GLU A 108 15.19 17.67 4.32
N MET A 109 15.56 17.03 5.43
CA MET A 109 15.58 15.58 5.51
C MET A 109 14.17 14.99 5.43
N VAL A 110 13.21 15.63 6.09
CA VAL A 110 11.78 15.24 6.02
C VAL A 110 11.28 15.35 4.59
N ASP A 111 11.59 16.43 3.88
CA ASP A 111 11.23 16.63 2.47
C ASP A 111 11.83 15.54 1.57
N TYR A 112 13.10 15.19 1.80
CA TYR A 112 13.73 14.06 1.10
C TYR A 112 13.00 12.73 1.38
N GLY A 113 12.63 12.48 2.62
CA GLY A 113 11.87 11.30 3.02
C GLY A 113 10.54 11.20 2.29
N PHE A 114 9.78 12.28 2.24
CA PHE A 114 8.53 12.35 1.47
C PHE A 114 8.75 12.19 -0.03
N LYS A 115 9.81 12.81 -0.58
CA LYS A 115 10.18 12.61 -1.99
C LYS A 115 10.39 11.13 -2.31
N ALA A 116 11.03 10.36 -1.42
CA ALA A 116 11.24 8.92 -1.62
C ALA A 116 9.96 8.08 -1.60
N ILE A 117 8.85 8.63 -1.10
CA ILE A 117 7.53 8.01 -1.16
C ILE A 117 6.76 8.46 -2.41
N TYR A 118 6.89 9.72 -2.80
CA TYR A 118 6.08 10.34 -3.86
C TYR A 118 6.68 10.18 -5.24
N ASP A 119 8.01 10.00 -5.34
CA ASP A 119 8.77 10.02 -6.58
C ASP A 119 9.88 8.96 -6.58
N ILE A 120 10.62 8.90 -7.68
CA ILE A 120 11.77 8.01 -7.88
C ILE A 120 13.05 8.82 -7.71
N ILE A 121 13.82 8.51 -6.68
CA ILE A 121 15.12 9.12 -6.40
C ILE A 121 16.23 8.26 -7.03
N THR A 122 17.22 8.91 -7.63
CA THR A 122 18.42 8.26 -8.16
C THR A 122 19.49 8.06 -7.08
N ILE A 123 20.41 7.12 -7.30
CA ILE A 123 21.54 6.89 -6.38
C ILE A 123 22.39 8.17 -6.24
N GLY A 124 22.66 8.86 -7.35
CA GLY A 124 23.46 10.11 -7.33
C GLY A 124 22.81 11.23 -6.54
N GLU A 125 21.48 11.38 -6.61
CA GLU A 125 20.74 12.35 -5.77
C GLU A 125 20.87 11.98 -4.29
N ALA A 126 20.77 10.71 -3.94
CA ALA A 126 20.90 10.24 -2.57
C ALA A 126 22.32 10.44 -2.02
N GLU A 127 23.36 10.18 -2.83
CA GLU A 127 24.76 10.44 -2.47
C GLU A 127 25.01 11.94 -2.21
N ALA A 128 24.59 12.78 -3.14
CA ALA A 128 24.75 14.22 -2.99
C ALA A 128 23.99 14.77 -1.75
N PHE A 129 22.83 14.19 -1.47
CA PHE A 129 22.06 14.58 -0.28
C PHE A 129 22.72 14.08 1.02
N ALA A 130 23.25 12.85 1.03
CA ALA A 130 24.01 12.32 2.18
C ALA A 130 25.23 13.18 2.51
N ASP A 131 26.00 13.58 1.48
CA ASP A 131 27.16 14.46 1.63
C ASP A 131 26.74 15.82 2.21
N LYS A 132 25.62 16.39 1.69
CA LYS A 132 25.11 17.69 2.15
C LYS A 132 24.73 17.69 3.62
N ILE A 133 24.10 16.63 4.12
CA ILE A 133 23.69 16.52 5.53
C ILE A 133 24.79 15.98 6.44
N GLY A 134 25.95 15.60 5.89
CA GLY A 134 27.06 15.01 6.62
C GLY A 134 26.78 13.59 7.14
N ALA A 135 25.96 12.83 6.45
CA ALA A 135 25.68 11.43 6.78
C ALA A 135 26.81 10.53 6.28
N GLU A 136 27.20 9.57 7.10
CA GLU A 136 28.13 8.51 6.72
C GLU A 136 27.37 7.40 5.97
N ILE A 137 27.80 7.08 4.75
CA ILE A 137 27.15 6.05 3.91
C ILE A 137 28.08 4.87 3.65
N HIS A 138 27.50 3.67 3.70
CA HIS A 138 28.17 2.42 3.31
C HIS A 138 27.37 1.75 2.20
N LYS A 139 27.99 1.61 1.03
CA LYS A 139 27.39 1.04 -0.16
C LYS A 139 27.95 -0.34 -0.43
N PHE A 140 27.06 -1.30 -0.65
CA PHE A 140 27.41 -2.63 -1.11
C PHE A 140 26.91 -2.79 -2.56
N LYS A 141 27.76 -3.30 -3.44
CA LYS A 141 27.52 -3.29 -4.91
C LYS A 141 27.23 -1.87 -5.39
N LYS A 142 26.03 -1.61 -5.96
CA LYS A 142 25.61 -0.27 -6.40
C LYS A 142 25.17 0.64 -5.24
N GLY A 143 24.86 0.06 -4.09
CA GLY A 143 24.44 0.79 -2.89
C GLY A 143 23.13 1.55 -3.01
N ARG A 144 22.18 1.05 -3.82
CA ARG A 144 20.87 1.71 -4.01
C ARG A 144 20.10 1.86 -2.70
N GLY A 145 20.31 0.94 -1.75
CA GLY A 145 19.66 0.97 -0.43
C GLY A 145 19.89 2.27 0.36
N ILE A 146 20.91 3.11 0.03
CA ILE A 146 21.08 4.41 0.72
C ILE A 146 19.86 5.32 0.54
N ILE A 147 19.10 5.18 -0.56
CA ILE A 147 17.90 5.97 -0.83
C ILE A 147 16.86 5.72 0.27
N GLY A 148 16.50 4.46 0.48
CA GLY A 148 15.52 4.08 1.49
C GLY A 148 16.05 4.24 2.91
N SER A 149 17.33 4.04 3.12
CA SER A 149 17.98 4.22 4.43
C SER A 149 17.88 5.66 4.92
N ILE A 150 18.17 6.67 4.08
CA ILE A 150 18.00 8.09 4.41
C ILE A 150 16.52 8.40 4.67
N ALA A 151 15.63 7.94 3.80
CA ALA A 151 14.20 8.17 3.96
C ALA A 151 13.65 7.55 5.25
N ALA A 152 14.09 6.34 5.61
CA ALA A 152 13.68 5.67 6.84
C ALA A 152 14.15 6.38 8.11
N ILE A 153 15.31 7.04 8.07
CA ILE A 153 15.78 7.92 9.15
C ILE A 153 14.92 9.16 9.25
N ALA A 154 14.62 9.79 8.13
CA ALA A 154 14.11 11.16 8.03
C ALA A 154 12.59 11.28 8.22
N LEU A 155 11.80 10.32 7.73
CA LEU A 155 10.35 10.43 7.70
C LEU A 155 9.73 10.54 9.10
N PRO A 156 8.83 11.50 9.33
CA PRO A 156 8.01 11.53 10.54
C PRO A 156 6.97 10.40 10.50
N LEU A 157 6.57 9.93 11.69
CA LEU A 157 5.49 8.93 11.85
C LEU A 157 4.43 9.52 12.78
N GLU A 158 3.75 10.58 12.31
CA GLU A 158 2.64 11.23 13.03
C GLU A 158 1.41 10.32 13.03
N ASP A 159 0.92 9.92 11.85
CA ASP A 159 0.05 8.77 11.71
C ASP A 159 0.93 7.53 11.51
N CYS A 160 0.73 6.52 12.33
CA CYS A 160 1.52 5.31 12.29
C CYS A 160 0.69 4.09 12.69
N THR A 161 1.20 2.94 12.31
CA THR A 161 0.76 1.64 12.79
C THR A 161 1.95 0.89 13.36
N TYR A 162 1.68 -0.28 13.91
CA TYR A 162 2.71 -1.21 14.37
C TYR A 162 2.56 -2.53 13.65
N GLU A 163 3.68 -3.15 13.29
CA GLU A 163 3.70 -4.50 12.72
C GLU A 163 4.58 -5.40 13.59
N LEU A 164 3.99 -6.48 14.11
CA LEU A 164 4.73 -7.57 14.74
C LEU A 164 5.06 -8.58 13.64
N LEU A 165 6.34 -8.86 13.46
CA LEU A 165 6.85 -9.90 12.56
C LEU A 165 7.49 -11.00 13.38
N THR A 166 7.06 -12.24 13.17
CA THR A 166 7.68 -13.44 13.74
C THR A 166 8.55 -14.12 12.70
N TYR A 167 9.62 -14.73 13.14
CA TYR A 167 10.59 -15.38 12.28
C TYR A 167 10.71 -16.87 12.60
N ARG A 168 10.88 -17.65 11.53
CA ARG A 168 10.96 -19.11 11.57
C ARG A 168 12.40 -19.60 11.41
N ASP A 169 12.65 -20.82 11.85
CA ASP A 169 13.97 -21.45 11.68
C ASP A 169 14.38 -21.54 10.20
N LYS A 170 15.66 -21.40 9.94
CA LYS A 170 16.24 -21.41 8.58
C LYS A 170 15.93 -22.70 7.81
N SER A 171 15.83 -23.84 8.51
CA SER A 171 15.48 -25.13 7.89
C SER A 171 14.05 -25.15 7.29
N ASN A 172 13.18 -24.23 7.73
CA ASN A 172 11.82 -24.09 7.27
C ASN A 172 11.65 -23.09 6.12
N TYR A 173 12.70 -22.37 5.70
CA TYR A 173 12.58 -21.38 4.61
C TYR A 173 12.12 -22.04 3.32
N GLY A 174 11.16 -21.41 2.62
CA GLY A 174 10.56 -21.93 1.40
C GLY A 174 9.55 -23.06 1.58
N THR A 175 9.34 -23.57 2.80
CA THR A 175 8.32 -24.59 3.09
C THR A 175 6.98 -23.97 3.48
N LYS A 176 5.90 -24.76 3.49
CA LYS A 176 4.60 -24.33 4.01
C LYS A 176 4.73 -23.91 5.47
N ARG A 177 4.09 -22.81 5.84
CA ARG A 177 4.01 -22.34 7.22
C ARG A 177 2.97 -23.12 8.00
N LEU A 178 3.30 -23.47 9.25
CA LEU A 178 2.44 -24.32 10.09
C LEU A 178 1.66 -23.46 11.10
N ILE A 179 0.84 -22.54 10.58
CA ILE A 179 -0.02 -21.66 11.37
C ILE A 179 -1.35 -22.36 11.61
N ASP A 180 -1.85 -22.33 12.85
CA ASP A 180 -3.20 -22.75 13.19
C ASP A 180 -4.21 -21.68 12.78
N TYR A 181 -4.91 -21.87 11.68
CA TYR A 181 -5.85 -20.91 11.13
C TYR A 181 -7.05 -20.65 12.05
N ASP A 182 -7.51 -21.63 12.82
CA ASP A 182 -8.60 -21.44 13.78
C ASP A 182 -8.21 -20.43 14.84
N SER A 183 -6.94 -20.44 15.26
CA SER A 183 -6.39 -19.44 16.18
C SER A 183 -6.35 -18.05 15.55
N VAL A 184 -6.09 -17.93 14.24
CA VAL A 184 -6.10 -16.64 13.51
C VAL A 184 -7.52 -16.07 13.44
N TYR A 185 -8.53 -16.89 13.15
CA TYR A 185 -9.95 -16.48 13.19
C TYR A 185 -10.35 -16.01 14.59
N LYS A 186 -9.92 -16.72 15.64
CA LYS A 186 -10.15 -16.32 17.02
C LYS A 186 -9.47 -14.99 17.31
N MET A 187 -8.21 -14.84 16.95
CA MET A 187 -7.42 -13.62 17.16
C MET A 187 -8.09 -12.43 16.50
N ASP A 188 -8.46 -12.53 15.21
CA ASP A 188 -9.10 -11.44 14.48
C ASP A 188 -10.43 -11.02 15.14
N LYS A 189 -11.26 -11.98 15.53
CA LYS A 189 -12.52 -11.71 16.23
C LYS A 189 -12.35 -10.99 17.57
N GLU A 190 -11.26 -11.30 18.30
CA GLU A 190 -11.02 -10.75 19.64
C GLU A 190 -10.24 -9.43 19.64
N THR A 191 -9.59 -9.10 18.53
CA THR A 191 -8.69 -7.94 18.45
C THR A 191 -9.09 -6.91 17.39
N PHE A 192 -10.00 -7.21 16.46
CA PHE A 192 -10.53 -6.22 15.51
C PHE A 192 -11.42 -5.19 16.26
N PRO A 193 -11.37 -3.89 15.95
CA PRO A 193 -10.59 -3.23 14.90
C PRO A 193 -9.18 -2.78 15.33
N GLU A 194 -8.72 -3.15 16.52
CA GLU A 194 -7.39 -2.76 17.00
C GLU A 194 -6.28 -3.39 16.14
N THR A 195 -6.34 -4.70 15.88
CA THR A 195 -5.62 -5.33 14.77
C THR A 195 -6.52 -5.36 13.54
N PHE A 196 -5.94 -5.32 12.37
CA PHE A 196 -6.68 -5.23 11.12
C PHE A 196 -5.94 -5.93 9.98
N GLU A 197 -6.68 -6.25 8.89
CA GLU A 197 -6.14 -6.93 7.71
C GLU A 197 -5.50 -8.29 8.00
N ASN A 198 -6.02 -9.00 8.98
CA ASN A 198 -5.54 -10.33 9.34
C ASN A 198 -6.12 -11.42 8.42
N ILE A 199 -7.36 -11.24 7.98
CA ILE A 199 -8.12 -12.19 7.17
C ILE A 199 -8.87 -11.45 6.06
N ASP A 200 -8.84 -12.00 4.85
CA ASP A 200 -9.74 -11.61 3.77
C ASP A 200 -10.93 -12.57 3.77
N TYR A 201 -12.01 -12.18 4.44
CA TYR A 201 -13.21 -13.01 4.58
C TYR A 201 -13.95 -13.26 3.26
N ASN A 202 -13.79 -12.41 2.24
CA ASN A 202 -14.42 -12.59 0.94
C ASN A 202 -13.71 -13.63 0.09
N GLU A 203 -12.42 -13.83 0.31
CA GLU A 203 -11.57 -14.71 -0.46
C GLU A 203 -11.09 -15.93 0.36
N ASP A 204 -11.56 -16.07 1.62
CA ASP A 204 -11.13 -17.08 2.58
C ASP A 204 -9.60 -17.20 2.66
N TYR A 205 -8.95 -16.05 2.84
CA TYR A 205 -7.50 -15.93 2.78
C TYR A 205 -6.91 -15.38 4.08
N ILE A 206 -5.97 -16.11 4.67
CA ILE A 206 -5.22 -15.71 5.86
C ILE A 206 -4.11 -14.73 5.45
N ALA A 207 -4.31 -13.44 5.74
CA ALA A 207 -3.45 -12.37 5.23
C ALA A 207 -2.20 -12.12 6.09
N ILE A 208 -2.15 -12.66 7.31
CA ILE A 208 -0.95 -12.58 8.16
C ILE A 208 0.19 -13.48 7.64
N GLU A 209 -0.11 -14.48 6.81
CA GLU A 209 0.85 -15.42 6.23
C GLU A 209 1.49 -14.84 4.96
N PRO A 210 2.84 -14.66 4.89
CA PRO A 210 3.50 -14.21 3.66
C PRO A 210 3.48 -15.28 2.57
N LYS A 211 3.34 -14.85 1.31
CA LYS A 211 3.37 -15.75 0.13
C LYS A 211 4.78 -16.06 -0.38
N THR A 212 5.80 -15.40 0.14
CA THR A 212 7.17 -15.47 -0.37
C THR A 212 8.06 -16.38 0.48
N PRO A 213 9.14 -16.97 -0.07
CA PRO A 213 10.09 -17.80 0.67
C PRO A 213 11.01 -16.92 1.55
N CYS A 214 10.45 -16.23 2.55
CA CYS A 214 11.18 -15.35 3.44
C CYS A 214 11.24 -15.93 4.86
N PRO A 215 12.13 -15.43 5.74
CA PRO A 215 12.21 -15.82 7.14
C PRO A 215 10.94 -15.56 7.96
N VAL A 216 10.07 -14.65 7.52
CA VAL A 216 8.86 -14.30 8.26
C VAL A 216 7.89 -15.49 8.31
N LEU A 217 7.47 -15.88 9.51
CA LEU A 217 6.44 -16.88 9.75
C LEU A 217 5.05 -16.27 9.56
N TYR A 218 4.76 -15.19 10.29
CA TYR A 218 3.57 -14.36 10.08
C TYR A 218 3.81 -12.92 10.52
N GLY A 219 2.96 -12.00 10.04
CA GLY A 219 2.98 -10.59 10.43
C GLY A 219 1.60 -10.06 10.79
N ILE A 220 1.46 -9.45 11.96
CA ILE A 220 0.22 -8.85 12.44
C ILE A 220 0.35 -7.33 12.47
N ARG A 221 -0.68 -6.61 12.03
CA ARG A 221 -0.73 -5.14 12.00
C ARG A 221 -1.75 -4.63 13.00
N SER A 222 -1.40 -3.55 13.70
CA SER A 222 -2.25 -2.98 14.74
C SER A 222 -2.09 -1.45 14.82
N ASN A 223 -3.12 -0.81 15.39
CA ASN A 223 -3.06 0.60 15.78
C ASN A 223 -2.17 0.81 17.01
N THR A 224 -2.04 -0.20 17.89
CA THR A 224 -1.28 -0.12 19.13
C THR A 224 -0.38 -1.34 19.35
N VAL A 225 0.62 -1.18 20.21
CA VAL A 225 1.50 -2.30 20.62
C VAL A 225 0.73 -3.29 21.51
N GLU A 226 -0.19 -2.81 22.31
CA GLU A 226 -1.04 -3.63 23.19
C GLU A 226 -1.91 -4.59 22.37
N GLY A 227 -2.48 -4.11 21.26
CA GLY A 227 -3.21 -4.95 20.31
C GLY A 227 -2.34 -6.04 19.70
N LEU A 228 -1.07 -5.73 19.34
CA LEU A 228 -0.13 -6.74 18.85
C LEU A 228 0.19 -7.81 19.89
N LYS A 229 0.45 -7.42 21.15
CA LYS A 229 0.77 -8.36 22.23
C LYS A 229 -0.39 -9.32 22.48
N LYS A 230 -1.63 -8.79 22.56
CA LYS A 230 -2.83 -9.61 22.70
C LYS A 230 -2.99 -10.57 21.52
N ALA A 231 -2.80 -10.09 20.28
CA ALA A 231 -2.90 -10.92 19.09
C ALA A 231 -1.82 -12.02 19.06
N PHE A 232 -0.60 -11.69 19.43
CA PHE A 232 0.51 -12.66 19.51
C PHE A 232 0.24 -13.81 20.50
N GLU A 233 -0.38 -13.53 21.64
CA GLU A 233 -0.75 -14.54 22.64
C GLU A 233 -1.85 -15.51 22.14
N ILE A 234 -2.66 -15.10 21.16
CA ILE A 234 -3.79 -15.90 20.66
C ILE A 234 -3.37 -16.78 19.45
N VAL A 235 -2.50 -16.25 18.58
CA VAL A 235 -2.08 -16.99 17.38
C VAL A 235 -1.21 -18.18 17.74
N ALA A 236 -1.65 -19.38 17.39
CA ALA A 236 -0.93 -20.63 17.61
C ALA A 236 -0.23 -21.07 16.32
N VAL A 237 0.95 -21.65 16.46
CA VAL A 237 1.74 -22.21 15.36
C VAL A 237 2.28 -23.58 15.74
N ASN A 238 2.48 -24.46 14.73
CA ASN A 238 3.04 -25.79 14.91
C ASN A 238 4.49 -25.89 14.39
N GLU A 239 5.22 -24.77 14.45
CA GLU A 239 6.66 -24.67 14.20
C GLU A 239 7.28 -23.66 15.18
N GLU A 240 8.59 -23.70 15.32
CA GLU A 240 9.30 -22.82 16.24
C GLU A 240 9.31 -21.37 15.75
N ILE A 241 8.98 -20.42 16.64
CA ILE A 241 9.26 -18.99 16.48
C ILE A 241 10.63 -18.73 17.07
N VAL A 242 11.63 -18.56 16.20
CA VAL A 242 13.02 -18.36 16.66
C VAL A 242 13.28 -16.93 17.12
N ASP A 243 12.49 -15.97 16.63
CA ASP A 243 12.60 -14.57 16.98
C ASP A 243 11.33 -13.80 16.59
N TYR A 244 11.12 -12.62 17.16
CA TYR A 244 10.08 -11.68 16.74
C TYR A 244 10.51 -10.24 16.97
N GLN A 245 9.98 -9.33 16.15
CA GLN A 245 10.24 -7.90 16.29
C GLN A 245 8.98 -7.08 16.06
N ILE A 246 8.76 -6.07 16.89
CA ILE A 246 7.73 -5.05 16.68
C ILE A 246 8.35 -3.83 16.01
N TYR A 247 7.79 -3.44 14.87
CA TYR A 247 8.17 -2.25 14.12
C TYR A 247 7.09 -1.17 14.21
N LYS A 248 7.50 0.09 14.43
CA LYS A 248 6.65 1.25 14.16
C LYS A 248 6.73 1.55 12.67
N THR A 249 5.59 1.77 11.99
CA THR A 249 5.56 1.81 10.52
C THR A 249 4.57 2.82 9.95
N ASN A 250 4.82 3.28 8.73
CA ASN A 250 3.88 4.06 7.93
C ASN A 250 2.92 3.18 7.10
N GLN A 251 2.88 1.89 7.32
CA GLN A 251 1.93 1.02 6.61
C GLN A 251 0.49 1.42 6.93
N HIS A 252 -0.39 1.34 5.94
CA HIS A 252 -1.82 1.59 6.09
C HIS A 252 -2.16 3.00 6.63
N THR A 253 -1.36 4.02 6.26
CA THR A 253 -1.56 5.42 6.67
C THR A 253 -1.97 6.34 5.52
N ASP A 254 -1.94 5.87 4.26
CA ASP A 254 -2.06 6.70 3.06
C ASP A 254 -0.93 7.75 2.92
N MET A 255 0.20 7.60 3.63
CA MET A 255 1.30 8.55 3.58
C MET A 255 1.82 8.79 2.15
N HIS A 256 1.58 7.89 1.22
CA HIS A 256 1.95 8.02 -0.19
C HIS A 256 0.94 8.83 -1.03
N ILE A 257 -0.23 9.13 -0.48
CA ILE A 257 -1.30 9.84 -1.20
C ILE A 257 -1.11 11.35 -1.06
N GLN A 258 -0.88 12.01 -2.18
CA GLN A 258 -0.87 13.46 -2.31
C GLN A 258 -2.25 13.95 -2.75
N LYS A 259 -2.69 15.12 -2.33
CA LYS A 259 -3.90 15.71 -2.85
C LYS A 259 -3.61 16.35 -4.20
N ALA A 260 -4.35 15.98 -5.24
CA ALA A 260 -4.37 16.65 -6.54
C ALA A 260 -5.67 17.45 -6.68
N ASP A 261 -5.58 18.75 -6.91
CA ASP A 261 -6.75 19.60 -7.15
C ASP A 261 -7.29 19.43 -8.57
N SER A 262 -6.49 18.87 -9.49
CA SER A 262 -6.89 18.55 -10.86
C SER A 262 -6.15 17.33 -11.42
N ILE A 263 -6.73 16.69 -12.45
CA ILE A 263 -6.14 15.53 -13.14
C ILE A 263 -4.80 15.90 -13.81
N SER A 264 -4.68 17.14 -14.32
CA SER A 264 -3.46 17.61 -14.99
C SER A 264 -2.25 17.76 -14.08
N GLU A 265 -2.44 17.82 -12.75
CA GLU A 265 -1.35 17.89 -11.78
C GLU A 265 -0.73 16.52 -11.48
N MET A 266 -1.41 15.44 -11.84
CA MET A 266 -0.95 14.09 -11.53
C MET A 266 0.21 13.66 -12.43
N ASN A 267 1.33 13.32 -11.81
CA ASN A 267 2.53 12.86 -12.50
C ASN A 267 2.67 11.34 -12.41
N LYS A 268 3.38 10.75 -13.38
CA LYS A 268 3.74 9.33 -13.35
C LYS A 268 4.50 8.99 -12.07
N PHE A 269 4.24 7.80 -11.55
CA PHE A 269 4.82 7.25 -10.31
C PHE A 269 4.38 7.95 -9.03
N GLY A 270 3.59 9.04 -9.11
CA GLY A 270 2.94 9.65 -7.95
C GLY A 270 1.64 8.95 -7.59
N CYS A 271 1.24 9.04 -6.33
CA CYS A 271 -0.02 8.55 -5.81
C CYS A 271 -0.87 9.72 -5.32
N TYR A 272 -2.18 9.70 -5.64
CA TYR A 272 -3.03 10.87 -5.48
C TYR A 272 -4.42 10.53 -4.93
N GLU A 273 -4.97 11.48 -4.16
CA GLU A 273 -6.40 11.66 -3.98
C GLU A 273 -6.85 12.68 -5.02
N VAL A 274 -7.86 12.34 -5.85
CA VAL A 274 -8.40 13.21 -6.89
C VAL A 274 -9.91 13.04 -7.00
N VAL A 275 -10.61 14.13 -7.32
CA VAL A 275 -12.03 14.10 -7.64
C VAL A 275 -12.21 14.16 -9.15
N GLY A 276 -13.04 13.25 -9.68
CA GLY A 276 -13.34 13.22 -11.11
C GLY A 276 -14.73 12.68 -11.42
N THR A 277 -15.22 13.04 -12.59
CA THR A 277 -16.49 12.55 -13.13
C THR A 277 -16.23 11.36 -14.05
N VAL A 278 -16.96 10.27 -13.88
CA VAL A 278 -16.90 9.11 -14.77
C VAL A 278 -17.35 9.51 -16.18
N GLU A 279 -16.48 9.33 -17.16
CA GLU A 279 -16.73 9.71 -18.56
C GLU A 279 -17.13 8.53 -19.45
N SER A 280 -16.76 7.32 -19.06
CA SER A 280 -17.07 6.11 -19.83
C SER A 280 -17.57 4.98 -18.92
N GLU A 281 -18.36 4.08 -19.49
CA GLU A 281 -18.61 2.79 -18.82
C GLU A 281 -17.34 1.98 -18.74
N SER A 282 -17.23 1.13 -17.70
CA SER A 282 -16.07 0.25 -17.53
C SER A 282 -16.02 -0.82 -18.62
N LYS A 283 -14.83 -1.08 -19.13
CA LYS A 283 -14.52 -2.14 -20.09
C LYS A 283 -13.71 -3.24 -19.43
N ILE A 284 -14.14 -4.48 -19.62
CA ILE A 284 -13.35 -5.65 -19.21
C ILE A 284 -12.50 -6.07 -20.39
N ILE A 285 -11.19 -6.24 -20.14
CA ILE A 285 -10.26 -6.76 -21.14
C ILE A 285 -9.83 -8.20 -20.80
N THR A 286 -9.09 -8.84 -21.74
CA THR A 286 -8.51 -10.16 -21.55
C THR A 286 -7.71 -10.21 -20.25
N GLY A 287 -7.90 -11.25 -19.42
CA GLY A 287 -7.31 -11.34 -18.08
C GLY A 287 -8.20 -10.77 -16.97
N GLY A 288 -9.38 -10.21 -17.30
CA GLY A 288 -10.36 -9.75 -16.31
C GLY A 288 -10.06 -8.37 -15.71
N HIS A 289 -9.07 -7.65 -16.24
CA HIS A 289 -8.79 -6.27 -15.84
C HIS A 289 -9.90 -5.34 -16.33
N MET A 290 -10.20 -4.31 -15.53
CA MET A 290 -11.26 -3.34 -15.84
C MET A 290 -10.68 -1.94 -15.95
N PHE A 291 -11.12 -1.21 -16.99
CA PHE A 291 -10.71 0.17 -17.24
C PHE A 291 -11.91 1.04 -17.53
N PHE A 292 -11.84 2.30 -17.08
CA PHE A 292 -12.79 3.36 -17.39
C PHE A 292 -12.09 4.71 -17.32
N PHE A 293 -12.73 5.77 -17.79
CA PHE A 293 -12.17 7.11 -17.75
C PHE A 293 -12.87 7.96 -16.72
N ILE A 294 -12.11 8.78 -16.01
CA ILE A 294 -12.59 9.94 -15.25
C ILE A 294 -12.07 11.21 -15.89
N GLY A 295 -12.80 12.30 -15.74
CA GLY A 295 -12.43 13.61 -16.23
C GLY A 295 -12.81 14.72 -15.28
N ASP A 296 -12.12 15.85 -15.41
CA ASP A 296 -12.44 17.15 -14.84
C ASP A 296 -12.25 18.26 -15.90
N GLU A 297 -12.25 19.53 -15.50
CA GLU A 297 -12.05 20.65 -16.43
C GLU A 297 -10.63 20.68 -17.03
N SER A 298 -9.65 20.02 -16.40
CA SER A 298 -8.25 20.02 -16.80
C SER A 298 -7.89 18.89 -17.78
N GLY A 299 -8.67 17.81 -17.82
CA GLY A 299 -8.41 16.66 -18.69
C GLY A 299 -9.07 15.37 -18.24
N SER A 300 -8.61 14.26 -18.80
CA SER A 300 -9.11 12.92 -18.51
C SER A 300 -7.95 11.95 -18.26
N ILE A 301 -8.18 10.94 -17.42
CA ILE A 301 -7.24 9.85 -17.19
C ILE A 301 -7.95 8.50 -17.19
N GLU A 302 -7.27 7.49 -17.75
CA GLU A 302 -7.72 6.11 -17.67
C GLU A 302 -7.49 5.54 -16.27
N CYS A 303 -8.52 4.97 -15.66
CA CYS A 303 -8.49 4.32 -14.37
C CYS A 303 -8.47 2.80 -14.54
N GLY A 304 -7.60 2.10 -13.80
CA GLY A 304 -7.45 0.64 -13.87
C GLY A 304 -7.75 -0.05 -12.54
N ALA A 305 -8.59 -1.10 -12.60
CA ALA A 305 -8.79 -2.08 -11.54
C ALA A 305 -8.40 -3.47 -12.07
N TYR A 306 -7.27 -3.98 -11.58
CA TYR A 306 -6.66 -5.21 -12.11
C TYR A 306 -7.31 -6.46 -11.51
N GLU A 307 -7.12 -7.62 -12.17
CA GLU A 307 -7.74 -8.89 -11.76
C GLU A 307 -7.51 -9.26 -10.28
N PRO A 308 -6.31 -9.11 -9.72
CA PRO A 308 -6.09 -9.45 -8.31
C PRO A 308 -6.98 -8.71 -7.31
N THR A 309 -7.62 -7.59 -7.71
CA THR A 309 -8.57 -6.86 -6.86
C THR A 309 -9.97 -7.48 -6.79
N LYS A 310 -10.22 -8.61 -7.49
CA LYS A 310 -11.37 -9.52 -7.37
C LYS A 310 -12.72 -8.81 -7.11
N GLY A 311 -13.23 -8.90 -5.87
CA GLY A 311 -14.53 -8.34 -5.46
C GLY A 311 -14.67 -6.82 -5.68
N PHE A 312 -13.58 -6.07 -5.60
CA PHE A 312 -13.56 -4.62 -5.85
C PHE A 312 -14.07 -4.26 -7.26
N ARG A 313 -13.74 -5.09 -8.25
CA ARG A 313 -14.21 -4.91 -9.65
C ARG A 313 -15.73 -5.00 -9.79
N LYS A 314 -16.45 -5.69 -8.87
CA LYS A 314 -17.92 -5.72 -8.85
C LYS A 314 -18.54 -4.35 -8.56
N HIS A 315 -17.82 -3.49 -7.87
CA HIS A 315 -18.21 -2.09 -7.65
C HIS A 315 -17.90 -1.25 -8.88
N ILE A 316 -16.72 -1.43 -9.49
CA ILE A 316 -16.31 -0.69 -10.69
C ILE A 316 -17.25 -0.92 -11.88
N VAL A 317 -17.77 -2.14 -12.09
CA VAL A 317 -18.69 -2.45 -13.19
C VAL A 317 -20.04 -1.72 -13.08
N GLN A 318 -20.38 -1.23 -11.89
CA GLN A 318 -21.62 -0.51 -11.64
C GLN A 318 -21.51 0.99 -11.87
N LEU A 319 -20.29 1.52 -12.05
CA LEU A 319 -20.07 2.94 -12.34
C LEU A 319 -20.66 3.30 -13.69
N LYS A 320 -21.25 4.49 -13.78
CA LYS A 320 -21.89 5.04 -14.98
C LYS A 320 -21.35 6.42 -15.29
N LYS A 321 -21.39 6.77 -16.55
CA LYS A 321 -21.06 8.12 -16.99
C LYS A 321 -21.88 9.15 -16.23
N GLY A 322 -21.19 10.14 -15.66
CA GLY A 322 -21.77 11.21 -14.85
C GLY A 322 -21.76 10.93 -13.32
N ASP A 323 -21.30 9.76 -12.86
CA ASP A 323 -20.98 9.55 -11.45
C ASP A 323 -19.79 10.42 -11.08
N VAL A 324 -19.81 11.01 -9.87
CA VAL A 324 -18.70 11.79 -9.33
C VAL A 324 -18.06 11.01 -8.21
N LEU A 325 -16.76 10.79 -8.34
CA LEU A 325 -15.96 9.97 -7.42
C LEU A 325 -14.80 10.77 -6.85
N LYS A 326 -14.47 10.48 -5.60
CA LYS A 326 -13.14 10.76 -5.04
C LYS A 326 -12.34 9.46 -5.11
N LEU A 327 -11.23 9.45 -5.83
CA LEU A 327 -10.42 8.28 -6.06
C LEU A 327 -9.07 8.42 -5.37
N PHE A 328 -8.54 7.29 -4.93
CA PHE A 328 -7.21 7.15 -4.32
C PHE A 328 -6.45 6.08 -5.09
N GLY A 329 -5.22 6.38 -5.48
CA GLY A 329 -4.42 5.45 -6.26
C GLY A 329 -3.17 6.09 -6.82
N GLY A 330 -2.50 5.41 -7.75
CA GLY A 330 -1.26 5.91 -8.30
C GLY A 330 -1.15 5.80 -9.81
N VAL A 331 -0.47 6.76 -10.41
CA VAL A 331 -0.24 6.85 -11.86
C VAL A 331 0.92 5.97 -12.26
N SER A 332 0.66 4.96 -13.08
CA SER A 332 1.67 4.05 -13.61
C SER A 332 2.54 4.68 -14.71
N GLU A 333 3.59 3.98 -15.12
CA GLU A 333 4.44 4.35 -16.27
C GLU A 333 3.63 4.56 -17.57
N ASN A 334 2.54 3.79 -17.74
CA ASN A 334 1.65 3.86 -18.90
C ASN A 334 0.57 4.95 -18.80
N ASN A 335 0.67 5.83 -17.80
CA ASN A 335 -0.31 6.89 -17.54
C ASN A 335 -1.72 6.36 -17.20
N THR A 336 -1.82 5.17 -16.58
CA THR A 336 -3.06 4.63 -16.03
C THR A 336 -3.10 4.87 -14.53
N PHE A 337 -4.21 5.39 -14.01
CA PHE A 337 -4.43 5.57 -12.59
C PHE A 337 -4.91 4.26 -11.96
N ASN A 338 -4.02 3.59 -11.25
CA ASN A 338 -4.28 2.31 -10.59
C ASN A 338 -5.04 2.56 -9.28
N ILE A 339 -6.34 2.25 -9.26
CA ILE A 339 -7.22 2.57 -8.15
C ILE A 339 -6.94 1.63 -6.96
N GLU A 340 -6.78 2.21 -5.78
CA GLU A 340 -6.67 1.50 -4.50
C GLU A 340 -8.01 1.49 -3.74
N LYS A 341 -8.70 2.63 -3.74
CA LYS A 341 -10.04 2.82 -3.17
C LYS A 341 -10.72 4.01 -3.81
N PHE A 342 -12.04 4.10 -3.66
CA PHE A 342 -12.79 5.30 -4.05
C PHE A 342 -13.97 5.56 -3.12
N GLN A 343 -14.39 6.81 -3.03
CA GLN A 343 -15.63 7.23 -2.41
C GLN A 343 -16.60 7.72 -3.48
N VAL A 344 -17.85 7.31 -3.38
CA VAL A 344 -18.92 7.84 -4.24
C VAL A 344 -19.39 9.18 -3.68
N LEU A 345 -19.17 10.26 -4.41
CA LEU A 345 -19.67 11.59 -4.02
C LEU A 345 -21.06 11.86 -4.56
N LYS A 346 -21.34 11.41 -5.80
CA LYS A 346 -22.64 11.55 -6.44
C LYS A 346 -22.86 10.44 -7.45
N LEU A 347 -24.08 9.90 -7.49
CA LEU A 347 -24.49 8.91 -8.47
C LEU A 347 -25.39 9.53 -9.56
N ASN A 348 -25.11 9.18 -10.81
CA ASN A 348 -26.02 9.44 -11.92
C ASN A 348 -26.99 8.26 -12.07
N ASP A 349 -28.02 8.21 -11.22
CA ASP A 349 -28.97 7.10 -11.14
C ASP A 349 -30.19 7.26 -12.09
N VAL A 350 -30.03 8.07 -13.12
CA VAL A 350 -31.08 8.36 -14.07
C VAL A 350 -30.74 7.81 -15.45
N GLU A 351 -31.69 7.04 -16.01
CA GLU A 351 -31.69 6.66 -17.42
C GLU A 351 -32.91 7.20 -18.13
N TYR A 352 -32.74 7.72 -19.34
CA TYR A 352 -33.85 8.12 -20.18
C TYR A 352 -34.23 6.99 -21.13
N LYS A 353 -35.36 6.31 -20.86
CA LYS A 353 -35.86 5.18 -21.65
C LYS A 353 -37.02 5.61 -22.53
N ASN A 354 -37.20 4.95 -23.68
CA ASN A 354 -38.34 5.20 -24.52
C ASN A 354 -39.65 4.99 -23.74
N PRO A 355 -40.75 5.76 -24.03
CA PRO A 355 -41.98 5.69 -23.28
C PRO A 355 -42.63 4.30 -23.33
N ILE A 356 -43.55 4.05 -22.38
CA ILE A 356 -44.37 2.84 -22.35
C ILE A 356 -45.62 3.11 -23.11
N CYS A 357 -45.99 2.23 -24.06
CA CYS A 357 -47.25 2.28 -24.79
C CYS A 357 -48.42 1.95 -23.87
N LYS A 358 -49.63 2.45 -24.18
CA LYS A 358 -50.85 2.07 -23.48
C LYS A 358 -51.10 0.55 -23.38
N CYS A 359 -50.52 -0.25 -24.28
CA CYS A 359 -50.60 -1.70 -24.22
C CYS A 359 -49.56 -2.35 -23.28
N GLY A 360 -48.79 -1.56 -22.48
CA GLY A 360 -47.77 -1.99 -21.53
C GLY A 360 -46.37 -2.29 -22.14
N LYS A 361 -46.22 -2.29 -23.47
CA LYS A 361 -44.95 -2.56 -24.13
C LYS A 361 -44.11 -1.28 -24.23
N ARG A 362 -42.82 -1.34 -23.90
CA ARG A 362 -41.88 -0.24 -24.16
C ARG A 362 -41.77 0.01 -25.66
N MET A 363 -41.89 1.27 -26.06
CA MET A 363 -41.82 1.69 -27.47
C MET A 363 -40.38 1.71 -27.98
N THR A 364 -40.23 1.65 -29.31
CA THR A 364 -38.96 1.83 -29.99
C THR A 364 -38.94 3.17 -30.71
N SER A 365 -37.75 3.78 -30.88
CA SER A 365 -37.61 4.97 -31.72
C SER A 365 -38.11 4.69 -33.13
N ALA A 366 -38.85 5.64 -33.71
CA ALA A 366 -39.33 5.59 -35.08
C ALA A 366 -38.36 6.23 -36.11
N GLY A 367 -37.18 6.68 -35.65
CA GLY A 367 -36.15 7.40 -36.40
C GLY A 367 -35.90 8.79 -35.83
N LYS A 368 -34.88 9.50 -36.35
CA LYS A 368 -34.53 10.86 -35.93
C LYS A 368 -35.77 11.76 -36.13
N ASP A 369 -36.18 12.44 -35.08
CA ASP A 369 -37.32 13.37 -35.03
C ASP A 369 -38.70 12.78 -35.41
N LYS A 370 -38.85 11.43 -35.48
CA LYS A 370 -40.11 10.74 -35.82
C LYS A 370 -40.86 10.17 -34.61
N GLY A 371 -40.35 10.44 -33.39
CA GLY A 371 -40.98 9.99 -32.14
C GLY A 371 -40.81 8.47 -31.89
N PHE A 372 -41.88 7.83 -31.37
CA PHE A 372 -41.82 6.42 -30.96
C PHE A 372 -42.93 5.56 -31.57
N LYS A 373 -42.63 4.28 -31.81
CA LYS A 373 -43.58 3.29 -32.33
C LYS A 373 -43.59 2.03 -31.44
N CYS A 374 -44.78 1.55 -31.14
CA CYS A 374 -44.96 0.30 -30.43
C CYS A 374 -44.92 -0.88 -31.43
N LYS A 375 -43.98 -1.81 -31.25
CA LYS A 375 -43.92 -3.01 -32.08
C LYS A 375 -45.01 -4.02 -31.82
N LYS A 376 -45.74 -3.93 -30.67
CA LYS A 376 -46.82 -4.86 -30.31
C LYS A 376 -48.16 -4.47 -30.93
N CYS A 377 -48.57 -3.20 -30.82
CA CYS A 377 -49.91 -2.73 -31.23
C CYS A 377 -49.88 -1.68 -32.37
N GLY A 378 -48.70 -1.32 -32.88
CA GLY A 378 -48.54 -0.35 -33.95
C GLY A 378 -48.72 1.11 -33.56
N ASN A 379 -49.09 1.40 -32.33
CA ASN A 379 -49.32 2.79 -31.85
C ASN A 379 -48.06 3.65 -32.04
N LYS A 380 -48.24 4.94 -32.42
CA LYS A 380 -47.17 5.90 -32.66
C LYS A 380 -47.38 7.15 -31.82
N ILE A 381 -46.30 7.67 -31.26
CA ILE A 381 -46.26 8.97 -30.56
C ILE A 381 -45.24 9.83 -31.32
N LYS A 382 -45.69 10.88 -31.98
CA LYS A 382 -44.85 11.78 -32.80
C LYS A 382 -43.97 12.70 -31.93
N ASN A 383 -44.53 13.29 -30.89
CA ASN A 383 -43.91 14.27 -30.00
C ASN A 383 -43.80 13.71 -28.60
N GLY A 384 -43.30 12.50 -28.46
CA GLY A 384 -43.08 11.88 -27.15
C GLY A 384 -41.66 12.12 -26.65
N GLU A 385 -41.51 12.32 -25.35
CA GLU A 385 -40.23 12.39 -24.67
C GLU A 385 -39.85 11.03 -24.09
N LYS A 386 -38.56 10.83 -23.89
CA LYS A 386 -38.09 9.69 -23.10
C LYS A 386 -38.52 9.89 -21.65
N ILE A 387 -38.85 8.82 -20.99
CA ILE A 387 -39.19 8.81 -19.56
C ILE A 387 -37.96 8.60 -18.73
N GLU A 388 -37.84 9.34 -17.67
CA GLU A 388 -36.84 9.15 -16.65
C GLU A 388 -37.12 7.85 -15.88
N VAL A 389 -36.10 7.02 -15.72
CA VAL A 389 -36.15 5.75 -14.97
C VAL A 389 -35.03 5.74 -14.00
N LYS A 390 -35.35 5.64 -12.72
CA LYS A 390 -34.30 5.47 -11.69
C LYS A 390 -33.66 4.10 -11.80
N ILE A 391 -32.31 4.08 -11.72
CA ILE A 391 -31.51 2.87 -11.73
C ILE A 391 -31.21 2.50 -10.27
N HIS A 392 -31.29 1.22 -9.94
CA HIS A 392 -30.86 0.71 -8.65
C HIS A 392 -29.52 0.01 -8.83
N ARG A 393 -28.52 0.43 -8.09
CA ARG A 393 -27.16 -0.13 -8.05
C ARG A 393 -26.79 -0.43 -6.60
N ALA A 394 -25.83 -1.32 -6.39
CA ALA A 394 -25.26 -1.61 -5.06
C ALA A 394 -24.16 -0.61 -4.68
N LEU A 395 -24.21 0.61 -5.18
CA LEU A 395 -23.38 1.73 -4.81
C LEU A 395 -24.21 2.75 -4.03
N THR A 396 -23.62 3.37 -3.02
CA THR A 396 -24.27 4.35 -2.14
C THR A 396 -23.43 5.63 -2.08
N GLU A 397 -24.07 6.79 -2.22
CA GLU A 397 -23.41 8.07 -2.03
C GLU A 397 -22.85 8.19 -0.61
N GLY A 398 -21.64 8.75 -0.48
CA GLY A 398 -20.89 8.87 0.77
C GLY A 398 -20.07 7.61 1.13
N SER A 399 -20.38 6.45 0.56
CA SER A 399 -19.70 5.20 0.89
C SER A 399 -18.34 5.06 0.19
N PHE A 400 -17.41 4.44 0.91
CA PHE A 400 -16.10 4.03 0.40
C PHE A 400 -16.12 2.58 -0.08
N TYR A 401 -15.32 2.31 -1.10
CA TYR A 401 -15.07 1.00 -1.67
C TYR A 401 -13.57 0.83 -1.85
N GLU A 402 -13.01 -0.30 -1.40
CA GLU A 402 -11.57 -0.53 -1.39
C GLU A 402 -11.18 -1.91 -1.94
N THR A 403 -9.92 -2.06 -2.31
CA THR A 403 -9.36 -3.35 -2.73
C THR A 403 -9.38 -4.34 -1.57
N PRO A 404 -9.55 -5.65 -1.83
CA PRO A 404 -9.51 -6.68 -0.80
C PRO A 404 -8.12 -6.73 -0.14
N VAL A 405 -8.07 -7.24 1.09
CA VAL A 405 -6.84 -7.36 1.89
C VAL A 405 -5.73 -8.05 1.11
N SER A 406 -6.07 -9.12 0.39
CA SER A 406 -5.12 -9.92 -0.43
C SER A 406 -4.45 -9.16 -1.58
N ALA A 407 -5.01 -8.02 -2.00
CA ALA A 407 -4.51 -7.18 -3.10
C ALA A 407 -4.19 -5.74 -2.68
N ARG A 408 -4.32 -5.42 -1.39
CA ARG A 408 -4.06 -4.07 -0.88
C ARG A 408 -2.57 -3.76 -0.87
N ARG A 409 -2.22 -2.54 -1.25
CA ARG A 409 -0.85 -2.04 -1.11
C ARG A 409 -0.54 -1.73 0.36
N HIS A 410 0.69 -1.96 0.77
CA HIS A 410 1.11 -1.76 2.17
C HIS A 410 0.87 -0.35 2.71
N LEU A 411 0.94 0.68 1.89
CA LEU A 411 0.71 2.07 2.31
C LEU A 411 -0.76 2.45 2.33
N SER A 412 -1.63 1.75 1.59
CA SER A 412 -3.05 2.10 1.47
C SER A 412 -3.78 1.91 2.80
N LYS A 413 -4.35 2.99 3.32
CA LYS A 413 -5.11 3.02 4.58
C LYS A 413 -6.45 2.31 4.38
N PRO A 414 -6.74 1.23 5.13
CA PRO A 414 -8.02 0.55 5.03
C PRO A 414 -9.16 1.39 5.59
N ILE A 415 -10.38 1.16 5.09
CA ILE A 415 -11.58 1.92 5.50
C ILE A 415 -11.78 1.83 7.02
N CYS A 416 -11.50 0.68 7.65
CA CYS A 416 -11.63 0.51 9.11
C CYS A 416 -10.74 1.45 9.93
N ARG A 417 -9.72 2.09 9.32
CA ARG A 417 -8.87 3.12 9.92
C ARG A 417 -9.20 4.55 9.48
N MET A 418 -10.19 4.75 8.63
CA MET A 418 -10.56 6.07 8.09
C MET A 418 -11.62 6.80 8.94
N SER A 419 -12.11 6.20 10.01
CA SER A 419 -13.13 6.76 10.93
C SER A 419 -12.55 7.77 11.91
#